data_46b84b92634a05322fd12d09280390b3
#
_entry.id   46b84b92634a05322fd12d09280390b3
#
_cell.length_a   1.000
_cell.length_b   1.000
_cell.length_c   1.000
_cell.angle_alpha   90.00
_cell.angle_beta   90.00
_cell.angle_gamma   90.00
#
_symmetry.space_group_name_H-M   'P 1'
#
loop_
_entity.id
_entity.type
_entity.pdbx_description
1 polymer ?
#
loop_
_entity_poly.entity_id
_entity_poly.type
_entity_poly.pdbx_seq_one_letter_code
_entity_poly.pdbx_strand_id
1 'polypeptide(L)'
;MTQRQAPAPSVPSAATRAEAAPPRPARADAVDPPAPSESAPPALPAPPRPEADARGLTATARAALAELPPCLAALGHLFTRAGHEIALVGGPVRDAFLGLTPHDLDCTTSARPDQTEAILESWGDACWDIGKDFGTIGARKGDIIVEVTTYRTEAYEVGSRKPAVSYGDTLEGDLTRRDFTVNAMALRLPDLELVDPCGGLADLRAGVLRTPAGAVQSFDDDPLRIM
;
A
#
# COMPACT_ATOMS: atom_id res chain seq x y z
N MET A 1 -31.01 38.61 -53.61
CA MET A 1 -31.20 39.42 -52.42
C MET A 1 -29.93 39.33 -51.56
N THR A 2 -29.08 40.35 -51.68
CA THR A 2 -27.71 40.38 -51.19
C THR A 2 -27.76 41.17 -49.86
N GLN A 3 -27.47 40.52 -48.74
CA GLN A 3 -27.31 41.20 -47.46
C GLN A 3 -25.85 41.60 -47.25
N ARG A 4 -25.65 42.91 -47.12
CA ARG A 4 -24.40 43.56 -46.83
C ARG A 4 -24.05 43.39 -45.32
N GLN A 5 -22.83 42.94 -45.06
CA GLN A 5 -22.22 42.87 -43.76
C GLN A 5 -21.70 44.25 -43.33
N ALA A 6 -22.06 44.72 -42.13
CA ALA A 6 -21.61 45.97 -41.55
C ALA A 6 -20.21 45.76 -40.87
N PRO A 7 -19.33 46.78 -40.85
CA PRO A 7 -18.02 46.67 -40.23
C PRO A 7 -18.07 46.85 -38.70
N ALA A 8 -17.20 46.10 -38.00
CA ALA A 8 -17.02 46.18 -36.57
C ALA A 8 -16.31 47.48 -36.12
N PRO A 9 -16.60 47.96 -34.90
CA PRO A 9 -15.96 49.16 -34.39
C PRO A 9 -14.54 48.94 -33.89
N SER A 10 -13.64 49.84 -34.20
CA SER A 10 -12.26 49.94 -33.76
C SER A 10 -12.14 50.28 -32.28
N VAL A 11 -11.29 49.51 -31.55
CA VAL A 11 -10.94 49.76 -30.13
C VAL A 11 -9.76 50.73 -30.07
N PRO A 12 -9.79 51.76 -29.20
CA PRO A 12 -8.67 52.68 -29.04
C PRO A 12 -7.56 52.08 -28.19
N SER A 13 -6.31 52.30 -28.65
CA SER A 13 -5.05 51.97 -27.98
C SER A 13 -4.94 52.71 -26.64
N ALA A 14 -4.79 51.98 -25.53
CA ALA A 14 -4.50 52.57 -24.22
C ALA A 14 -2.97 52.64 -24.02
N ALA A 15 -2.53 53.84 -23.76
CA ALA A 15 -1.16 54.23 -23.49
C ALA A 15 -0.59 53.53 -22.25
N THR A 16 0.63 53.10 -22.38
CA THR A 16 1.53 52.55 -21.35
C THR A 16 1.73 53.53 -20.20
N ARG A 17 1.19 53.22 -19.03
CA ARG A 17 1.52 53.86 -17.76
C ARG A 17 2.53 52.99 -17.02
N ALA A 18 3.77 53.48 -16.92
CA ALA A 18 4.81 52.86 -16.12
C ALA A 18 4.42 52.91 -14.64
N GLU A 19 4.14 51.77 -14.03
CA GLU A 19 3.87 51.64 -12.61
C GLU A 19 5.18 51.27 -11.89
N ALA A 20 5.55 52.14 -10.95
CA ALA A 20 6.76 52.01 -10.16
C ALA A 20 6.70 50.77 -9.26
N ALA A 21 7.76 49.95 -9.23
CA ALA A 21 7.88 48.81 -8.39
C ALA A 21 7.81 49.18 -6.89
N PRO A 22 7.14 48.36 -6.05
CA PRO A 22 7.09 48.60 -4.61
C PRO A 22 8.47 48.34 -3.96
N PRO A 23 8.78 49.01 -2.84
CA PRO A 23 10.06 48.87 -2.14
C PRO A 23 10.19 47.44 -1.56
N ARG A 24 11.38 46.86 -1.67
CA ARG A 24 11.73 45.55 -1.05
C ARG A 24 11.50 45.63 0.46
N PRO A 25 10.87 44.62 1.08
CA PRO A 25 10.82 44.54 2.53
C PRO A 25 12.24 44.35 3.13
N ALA A 26 12.48 45.03 4.24
CA ALA A 26 13.71 44.95 5.01
C ALA A 26 14.01 43.47 5.35
N ARG A 27 15.28 43.10 5.26
CA ARG A 27 15.76 41.79 5.73
C ARG A 27 15.37 41.63 7.20
N ALA A 28 14.53 40.62 7.46
CA ALA A 28 14.35 40.11 8.81
C ALA A 28 15.68 39.54 9.30
N ASP A 29 16.06 39.89 10.51
CA ASP A 29 17.26 39.41 11.19
C ASP A 29 17.29 37.89 11.15
N ALA A 30 18.43 37.34 10.68
CA ALA A 30 18.70 35.91 10.71
C ALA A 30 18.74 35.45 12.16
N VAL A 31 17.72 34.72 12.58
CA VAL A 31 17.76 33.97 13.81
C VAL A 31 18.72 32.80 13.60
N ASP A 32 19.83 32.79 14.31
CA ASP A 32 20.76 31.66 14.32
C ASP A 32 20.02 30.36 14.65
N PRO A 33 20.30 29.27 13.92
CA PRO A 33 19.72 27.97 14.26
C PRO A 33 20.16 27.58 15.66
N PRO A 34 19.26 26.99 16.49
CA PRO A 34 19.62 26.52 17.82
C PRO A 34 20.78 25.52 17.72
N ALA A 35 21.73 25.64 18.64
CA ALA A 35 22.86 24.72 18.76
C ALA A 35 22.35 23.27 18.85
N PRO A 36 23.07 22.27 18.29
CA PRO A 36 22.67 20.88 18.37
C PRO A 36 22.60 20.46 19.84
N SER A 37 21.38 20.14 20.29
CA SER A 37 21.10 19.64 21.63
C SER A 37 21.71 18.27 21.82
N GLU A 38 22.32 18.10 22.96
CA GLU A 38 22.80 16.91 23.67
C GLU A 38 22.58 15.55 22.94
N SER A 39 23.70 14.83 22.84
CA SER A 39 23.80 13.45 22.39
C SER A 39 22.65 12.58 22.88
N ALA A 40 21.91 12.00 21.95
CA ALA A 40 20.95 10.95 22.25
C ALA A 40 21.61 9.85 23.12
N PRO A 41 20.90 9.29 24.11
CA PRO A 41 21.44 8.21 24.92
C PRO A 41 21.85 7.04 24.01
N PRO A 42 22.91 6.28 24.39
CA PRO A 42 23.36 5.15 23.59
C PRO A 42 22.19 4.18 23.38
N ALA A 43 21.96 3.80 22.12
CA ALA A 43 20.93 2.83 21.77
C ALA A 43 21.19 1.53 22.57
N LEU A 44 20.18 1.03 23.24
CA LEU A 44 20.22 -0.28 23.87
C LEU A 44 20.61 -1.33 22.81
N PRO A 45 21.45 -2.32 23.17
CA PRO A 45 21.80 -3.38 22.25
C PRO A 45 20.51 -4.06 21.75
N ALA A 46 20.38 -4.18 20.43
CA ALA A 46 19.24 -4.85 19.83
C ALA A 46 19.12 -6.28 20.40
N PRO A 47 17.92 -6.74 20.76
CA PRO A 47 17.74 -8.12 21.22
C PRO A 47 18.25 -9.10 20.16
N PRO A 48 18.78 -10.27 20.57
CA PRO A 48 19.27 -11.27 19.62
C PRO A 48 18.17 -11.59 18.61
N ARG A 49 18.54 -11.58 17.32
CA ARG A 49 17.59 -11.91 16.25
C ARG A 49 17.14 -13.36 16.44
N PRO A 50 15.85 -13.64 16.62
CA PRO A 50 15.39 -15.03 16.61
C PRO A 50 15.76 -15.65 15.26
N GLU A 51 16.33 -16.86 15.30
CA GLU A 51 16.69 -17.59 14.10
C GLU A 51 15.45 -17.82 13.25
N ALA A 52 15.52 -17.39 11.99
CA ALA A 52 14.50 -17.65 10.98
C ALA A 52 14.90 -18.89 10.17
N ASP A 53 13.91 -19.65 9.71
CA ASP A 53 14.12 -20.77 8.79
C ASP A 53 14.42 -20.29 7.35
N ALA A 54 14.58 -21.23 6.41
CA ALA A 54 14.84 -20.93 5.00
C ALA A 54 13.74 -20.09 4.33
N ARG A 55 12.53 -20.05 4.92
CA ARG A 55 11.39 -19.25 4.44
C ARG A 55 11.31 -17.87 5.11
N GLY A 56 12.23 -17.53 6.00
CA GLY A 56 12.23 -16.31 6.78
C GLY A 56 11.33 -16.34 8.03
N LEU A 57 10.74 -17.49 8.37
CA LEU A 57 9.79 -17.61 9.48
C LEU A 57 10.51 -17.88 10.80
N THR A 58 10.12 -17.15 11.85
CA THR A 58 10.51 -17.45 13.23
C THR A 58 9.73 -18.66 13.76
N ALA A 59 10.20 -19.28 14.86
CA ALA A 59 9.47 -20.35 15.53
C ALA A 59 8.06 -19.92 15.96
N THR A 60 7.92 -18.68 16.45
CA THR A 60 6.64 -18.06 16.84
C THR A 60 5.69 -17.97 15.66
N ALA A 61 6.16 -17.39 14.52
CA ALA A 61 5.34 -17.27 13.32
C ALA A 61 4.91 -18.65 12.79
N ARG A 62 5.81 -19.64 12.77
CA ARG A 62 5.46 -21.02 12.35
C ARG A 62 4.38 -21.63 13.21
N ALA A 63 4.43 -21.45 14.52
CA ALA A 63 3.40 -21.98 15.41
C ALA A 63 2.03 -21.33 15.12
N ALA A 64 1.96 -20.00 14.97
CA ALA A 64 0.73 -19.31 14.64
C ALA A 64 0.18 -19.68 13.24
N LEU A 65 1.07 -19.82 12.24
CA LEU A 65 0.69 -20.19 10.87
C LEU A 65 0.30 -21.68 10.73
N ALA A 66 0.70 -22.53 11.65
CA ALA A 66 0.27 -23.94 11.68
C ALA A 66 -1.24 -24.09 11.97
N GLU A 67 -1.85 -23.07 12.57
CA GLU A 67 -3.30 -23.02 12.84
C GLU A 67 -4.11 -22.53 11.62
N LEU A 68 -3.45 -22.08 10.55
CA LEU A 68 -4.15 -21.64 9.34
C LEU A 68 -4.91 -22.79 8.68
N PRO A 69 -6.11 -22.52 8.13
CA PRO A 69 -6.93 -23.55 7.49
C PRO A 69 -6.20 -24.19 6.31
N PRO A 70 -6.21 -25.52 6.17
CA PRO A 70 -5.58 -26.23 5.04
C PRO A 70 -6.11 -25.80 3.66
N CYS A 71 -7.34 -25.27 3.62
CA CYS A 71 -7.93 -24.76 2.38
C CYS A 71 -7.17 -23.54 1.82
N LEU A 72 -6.39 -22.81 2.65
CA LEU A 72 -5.58 -21.69 2.19
C LEU A 72 -4.39 -22.18 1.32
N ALA A 73 -3.74 -23.26 1.71
CA ALA A 73 -2.71 -23.87 0.86
C ALA A 73 -3.30 -24.39 -0.46
N ALA A 74 -4.50 -25.00 -0.41
CA ALA A 74 -5.21 -25.41 -1.62
C ALA A 74 -5.54 -24.23 -2.53
N LEU A 75 -5.91 -23.08 -1.97
CA LEU A 75 -6.10 -21.83 -2.71
C LEU A 75 -4.81 -21.40 -3.40
N GLY A 76 -3.67 -21.38 -2.70
CA GLY A 76 -2.35 -21.08 -3.26
C GLY A 76 -2.03 -21.95 -4.49
N HIS A 77 -2.29 -23.25 -4.39
CA HIS A 77 -2.09 -24.18 -5.51
C HIS A 77 -3.02 -23.90 -6.70
N LEU A 78 -4.26 -23.42 -6.46
CA LEU A 78 -5.18 -23.05 -7.56
C LEU A 78 -4.63 -21.84 -8.35
N PHE A 79 -4.19 -20.80 -7.65
CA PHE A 79 -3.58 -19.63 -8.30
C PHE A 79 -2.31 -20.01 -9.06
N THR A 80 -1.41 -20.79 -8.45
CA THR A 80 -0.19 -21.25 -9.12
C THR A 80 -0.48 -22.05 -10.39
N ARG A 81 -1.46 -22.96 -10.37
CA ARG A 81 -1.88 -23.72 -11.57
C ARG A 81 -2.48 -22.84 -12.66
N ALA A 82 -3.13 -21.74 -12.27
CA ALA A 82 -3.64 -20.74 -13.22
C ALA A 82 -2.55 -19.78 -13.74
N GLY A 83 -1.30 -19.92 -13.28
CA GLY A 83 -0.18 -19.06 -13.69
C GLY A 83 -0.10 -17.74 -12.94
N HIS A 84 -0.72 -17.66 -11.76
CA HIS A 84 -0.76 -16.45 -10.95
C HIS A 84 -0.09 -16.65 -9.59
N GLU A 85 0.52 -15.57 -9.08
CA GLU A 85 0.97 -15.49 -7.69
C GLU A 85 -0.20 -15.11 -6.78
N ILE A 86 -0.16 -15.61 -5.54
CA ILE A 86 -1.01 -15.17 -4.44
C ILE A 86 -0.21 -15.18 -3.14
N ALA A 87 -0.42 -14.19 -2.29
CA ALA A 87 0.24 -14.09 -0.99
C ALA A 87 -0.75 -13.60 0.07
N LEU A 88 -0.65 -14.15 1.28
CA LEU A 88 -1.25 -13.59 2.48
C LEU A 88 -0.51 -12.29 2.81
N VAL A 89 -1.20 -11.22 3.26
CA VAL A 89 -0.59 -9.90 3.36
C VAL A 89 -1.16 -9.06 4.50
N GLY A 90 -0.36 -8.13 5.02
CA GLY A 90 -0.82 -7.13 5.99
C GLY A 90 -0.99 -7.65 7.42
N GLY A 91 -2.15 -7.38 8.03
CA GLY A 91 -2.49 -7.77 9.39
C GLY A 91 -2.19 -9.24 9.71
N PRO A 92 -2.70 -10.18 8.94
CA PRO A 92 -2.44 -11.61 9.13
C PRO A 92 -0.97 -11.99 9.25
N VAL A 93 -0.11 -11.39 8.42
CA VAL A 93 1.33 -11.65 8.44
C VAL A 93 1.97 -11.08 9.70
N ARG A 94 1.69 -9.80 9.99
CA ARG A 94 2.15 -9.13 11.22
C ARG A 94 1.76 -9.92 12.47
N ASP A 95 0.49 -10.31 12.57
CA ASP A 95 -0.07 -10.99 13.74
C ASP A 95 0.57 -12.37 13.95
N ALA A 96 0.85 -13.11 12.88
CA ALA A 96 1.59 -14.36 12.97
C ALA A 96 2.99 -14.18 13.59
N PHE A 97 3.72 -13.12 13.22
CA PHE A 97 5.03 -12.82 13.81
C PHE A 97 4.94 -12.35 15.27
N LEU A 98 3.78 -11.85 15.71
CA LEU A 98 3.47 -11.57 17.12
C LEU A 98 2.98 -12.81 17.89
N GLY A 99 2.80 -13.96 17.22
CA GLY A 99 2.32 -15.20 17.83
C GLY A 99 0.79 -15.22 17.97
N LEU A 100 0.08 -14.36 17.25
CA LEU A 100 -1.36 -14.33 17.19
C LEU A 100 -1.85 -15.14 16.00
N THR A 101 -2.93 -15.92 16.17
CA THR A 101 -3.55 -16.64 15.07
C THR A 101 -4.28 -15.64 14.16
N PRO A 102 -3.97 -15.57 12.87
CA PRO A 102 -4.67 -14.70 11.93
C PRO A 102 -6.15 -15.10 11.77
N HIS A 103 -7.06 -14.15 11.85
CA HIS A 103 -8.50 -14.37 11.69
C HIS A 103 -9.01 -13.84 10.34
N ASP A 104 -8.59 -12.65 9.96
CA ASP A 104 -8.93 -12.06 8.67
C ASP A 104 -7.85 -12.48 7.67
N LEU A 105 -8.24 -13.12 6.58
CA LEU A 105 -7.32 -13.67 5.60
C LEU A 105 -7.29 -12.80 4.34
N ASP A 106 -6.60 -11.67 4.46
CA ASP A 106 -6.34 -10.78 3.34
C ASP A 106 -5.22 -11.32 2.46
N CYS A 107 -5.51 -11.48 1.18
CA CYS A 107 -4.56 -11.91 0.18
C CYS A 107 -4.39 -10.84 -0.92
N THR A 108 -3.23 -10.88 -1.56
CA THR A 108 -2.97 -10.10 -2.77
C THR A 108 -2.47 -11.01 -3.89
N THR A 109 -2.75 -10.68 -5.16
CA THR A 109 -2.48 -11.56 -6.31
C THR A 109 -2.08 -10.79 -7.57
N SER A 110 -1.34 -11.47 -8.46
CA SER A 110 -1.08 -11.00 -9.83
C SER A 110 -2.27 -11.19 -10.77
N ALA A 111 -3.27 -12.01 -10.40
CA ALA A 111 -4.47 -12.23 -11.20
C ALA A 111 -5.34 -10.96 -11.25
N ARG A 112 -5.94 -10.70 -12.43
CA ARG A 112 -6.92 -9.62 -12.56
C ARG A 112 -8.26 -10.03 -11.93
N PRO A 113 -9.15 -9.08 -11.57
CA PRO A 113 -10.37 -9.39 -10.83
C PRO A 113 -11.23 -10.50 -11.44
N ASP A 114 -11.41 -10.51 -12.77
CA ASP A 114 -12.18 -11.56 -13.44
C ASP A 114 -11.52 -12.95 -13.34
N GLN A 115 -10.18 -13.00 -13.37
CA GLN A 115 -9.43 -14.25 -13.20
C GLN A 115 -9.49 -14.72 -11.75
N THR A 116 -9.38 -13.77 -10.80
CA THR A 116 -9.51 -14.02 -9.35
C THR A 116 -10.89 -14.60 -9.05
N GLU A 117 -11.96 -13.98 -9.56
CA GLU A 117 -13.34 -14.43 -9.41
C GLU A 117 -13.51 -15.89 -9.90
N ALA A 118 -13.08 -16.19 -11.13
CA ALA A 118 -13.18 -17.55 -11.69
C ALA A 118 -12.44 -18.61 -10.84
N ILE A 119 -11.28 -18.26 -10.28
CA ILE A 119 -10.52 -19.17 -9.40
C ILE A 119 -11.27 -19.35 -8.07
N LEU A 120 -11.75 -18.26 -7.46
CA LEU A 120 -12.45 -18.27 -6.19
C LEU A 120 -13.82 -18.99 -6.27
N GLU A 121 -14.56 -18.86 -7.38
CA GLU A 121 -15.77 -19.63 -7.64
C GLU A 121 -15.51 -21.14 -7.67
N SER A 122 -14.35 -21.57 -8.18
CA SER A 122 -13.95 -22.98 -8.19
C SER A 122 -13.49 -23.50 -6.82
N TRP A 123 -13.07 -22.59 -5.94
CA TRP A 123 -12.54 -22.91 -4.61
C TRP A 123 -13.58 -22.85 -3.50
N GLY A 124 -14.41 -21.79 -3.49
CA GLY A 124 -15.30 -21.45 -2.39
C GLY A 124 -16.70 -22.06 -2.50
N ASP A 125 -17.46 -21.96 -1.42
CA ASP A 125 -18.88 -22.27 -1.37
C ASP A 125 -19.73 -21.06 -1.76
N ALA A 126 -19.14 -19.86 -1.66
CA ALA A 126 -19.72 -18.58 -2.08
C ALA A 126 -18.61 -17.62 -2.52
N CYS A 127 -18.90 -16.80 -3.51
CA CYS A 127 -18.04 -15.76 -4.03
C CYS A 127 -18.85 -14.45 -4.16
N TRP A 128 -18.23 -13.31 -3.95
CA TRP A 128 -18.85 -11.98 -4.13
C TRP A 128 -17.86 -10.97 -4.68
N ASP A 129 -18.39 -10.04 -5.46
CA ASP A 129 -17.66 -9.05 -6.26
C ASP A 129 -17.84 -7.59 -5.77
N ILE A 130 -18.37 -7.39 -4.56
CA ILE A 130 -18.68 -6.04 -4.02
C ILE A 130 -17.47 -5.10 -4.08
N GLY A 131 -16.26 -5.64 -3.96
CA GLY A 131 -14.99 -4.90 -4.05
C GLY A 131 -14.35 -4.89 -5.43
N LYS A 132 -14.99 -5.43 -6.47
CA LYS A 132 -14.39 -5.66 -7.81
C LYS A 132 -13.91 -4.37 -8.47
N ASP A 133 -14.65 -3.27 -8.32
CA ASP A 133 -14.25 -1.96 -8.82
C ASP A 133 -12.93 -1.46 -8.19
N PHE A 134 -12.60 -1.98 -7.03
CA PHE A 134 -11.34 -1.71 -6.32
C PHE A 134 -10.32 -2.85 -6.45
N GLY A 135 -10.61 -3.85 -7.29
CA GLY A 135 -9.74 -4.99 -7.54
C GLY A 135 -9.84 -6.11 -6.51
N THR A 136 -10.83 -6.10 -5.61
CA THR A 136 -11.00 -7.09 -4.54
C THR A 136 -12.18 -8.01 -4.82
N ILE A 137 -11.95 -9.32 -4.70
CA ILE A 137 -12.97 -10.37 -4.75
C ILE A 137 -12.93 -11.13 -3.43
N GLY A 138 -14.09 -11.31 -2.84
CA GLY A 138 -14.25 -12.09 -1.62
C GLY A 138 -14.78 -13.50 -1.88
N ALA A 139 -14.38 -14.46 -1.06
CA ALA A 139 -14.94 -15.82 -1.11
C ALA A 139 -15.01 -16.45 0.29
N ARG A 140 -15.92 -17.42 0.44
CA ARG A 140 -16.08 -18.20 1.66
C ARG A 140 -16.00 -19.68 1.34
N LYS A 141 -15.26 -20.41 2.20
CA LYS A 141 -15.23 -21.88 2.21
C LYS A 141 -15.41 -22.39 3.63
N GLY A 142 -16.54 -23.02 3.90
CA GLY A 142 -16.96 -23.32 5.28
C GLY A 142 -17.10 -22.03 6.08
N ASP A 143 -16.40 -21.95 7.21
CA ASP A 143 -16.35 -20.75 8.06
C ASP A 143 -15.22 -19.78 7.70
N ILE A 144 -14.39 -20.12 6.69
CA ILE A 144 -13.24 -19.33 6.29
C ILE A 144 -13.65 -18.32 5.22
N ILE A 145 -13.34 -17.05 5.49
CA ILE A 145 -13.51 -15.95 4.55
C ILE A 145 -12.13 -15.49 4.11
N VAL A 146 -11.96 -15.25 2.81
CA VAL A 146 -10.78 -14.66 2.21
C VAL A 146 -11.18 -13.46 1.37
N GLU A 147 -10.36 -12.40 1.41
CA GLU A 147 -10.43 -11.29 0.47
C GLU A 147 -9.16 -11.27 -0.36
N VAL A 148 -9.32 -11.33 -1.68
CA VAL A 148 -8.20 -11.38 -2.61
C VAL A 148 -8.20 -10.13 -3.48
N THR A 149 -7.15 -9.33 -3.34
CA THR A 149 -7.00 -8.06 -4.07
C THR A 149 -5.92 -8.20 -5.13
N THR A 150 -6.21 -7.79 -6.36
CA THR A 150 -5.19 -7.67 -7.42
C THR A 150 -4.12 -6.67 -7.03
N TYR A 151 -2.84 -6.93 -7.32
CA TYR A 151 -1.73 -5.98 -7.10
C TYR A 151 -2.08 -4.60 -7.64
N ARG A 152 -1.86 -3.57 -6.85
CA ARG A 152 -2.14 -2.18 -7.22
C ARG A 152 -0.85 -1.39 -7.36
N THR A 153 -0.86 -0.42 -8.26
CA THR A 153 0.10 0.69 -8.28
C THR A 153 -0.64 1.96 -7.91
N GLU A 154 0.06 2.91 -7.33
CA GLU A 154 -0.50 4.25 -7.13
C GLU A 154 -0.45 4.98 -8.47
N ALA A 155 -1.64 5.34 -8.99
CA ALA A 155 -1.80 6.27 -10.09
C ALA A 155 -2.69 7.41 -9.59
N TYR A 156 -2.06 8.50 -9.17
CA TYR A 156 -2.80 9.74 -8.90
C TYR A 156 -2.99 10.49 -10.20
N GLU A 157 -4.23 10.55 -10.70
CA GLU A 157 -4.58 11.54 -11.69
C GLU A 157 -4.64 12.91 -11.00
N VAL A 158 -3.74 13.80 -11.40
CA VAL A 158 -3.72 15.19 -10.93
C VAL A 158 -5.09 15.83 -11.19
N GLY A 159 -5.83 16.11 -10.10
CA GLY A 159 -7.14 16.79 -10.17
C GLY A 159 -8.37 15.88 -10.08
N SER A 160 -8.23 14.55 -9.97
CA SER A 160 -9.35 13.64 -9.72
C SER A 160 -9.48 13.31 -8.24
N ARG A 161 -10.70 13.48 -7.68
CA ARG A 161 -11.05 13.03 -6.32
C ARG A 161 -11.36 11.53 -6.24
N LYS A 162 -11.41 10.84 -7.37
CA LYS A 162 -11.59 9.38 -7.44
C LYS A 162 -10.25 8.77 -7.80
N PRO A 163 -9.63 7.97 -6.92
CA PRO A 163 -8.43 7.23 -7.31
C PRO A 163 -8.82 6.27 -8.44
N ALA A 164 -8.20 6.43 -9.60
CA ALA A 164 -8.27 5.41 -10.63
C ALA A 164 -7.45 4.21 -10.11
N VAL A 165 -8.08 3.04 -9.96
CA VAL A 165 -7.36 1.82 -9.60
C VAL A 165 -6.45 1.46 -10.75
N SER A 166 -5.15 1.59 -10.54
CA SER A 166 -4.13 1.12 -11.47
C SER A 166 -3.58 -0.21 -10.93
N TYR A 167 -3.62 -1.24 -11.76
CA TYR A 167 -3.12 -2.55 -11.35
C TYR A 167 -1.62 -2.65 -11.54
N GLY A 168 -0.94 -3.18 -10.50
CA GLY A 168 0.49 -3.49 -10.51
C GLY A 168 0.79 -4.87 -11.07
N ASP A 169 2.07 -5.10 -11.33
CA ASP A 169 2.55 -6.36 -11.89
C ASP A 169 3.45 -7.14 -10.91
N THR A 170 3.84 -6.54 -9.77
CA THR A 170 4.74 -7.16 -8.79
C THR A 170 4.19 -7.08 -7.37
N LEU A 171 4.47 -8.12 -6.58
CA LEU A 171 4.13 -8.18 -5.16
C LEU A 171 4.85 -7.07 -4.39
N GLU A 172 6.14 -6.85 -4.66
CA GLU A 172 6.95 -5.83 -4.00
C GLU A 172 6.38 -4.41 -4.23
N GLY A 173 5.88 -4.14 -5.45
CA GLY A 173 5.20 -2.89 -5.79
C GLY A 173 3.91 -2.70 -4.98
N ASP A 174 3.10 -3.75 -4.81
CA ASP A 174 1.89 -3.70 -3.99
C ASP A 174 2.22 -3.47 -2.50
N LEU A 175 3.32 -4.05 -1.99
CA LEU A 175 3.74 -3.89 -0.60
C LEU A 175 4.24 -2.48 -0.30
N THR A 176 5.04 -1.89 -1.20
CA THR A 176 5.67 -0.58 -0.96
C THR A 176 4.70 0.60 -0.90
N ARG A 177 3.49 0.47 -1.43
CA ARG A 177 2.44 1.50 -1.37
C ARG A 177 1.57 1.43 -0.11
N ARG A 178 1.73 0.42 0.76
CA ARG A 178 0.93 0.25 1.98
C ARG A 178 1.24 1.33 3.01
N ASP A 179 0.42 1.36 4.06
CA ASP A 179 0.47 2.36 5.12
C ASP A 179 1.78 2.33 5.93
N PHE A 180 2.05 1.17 6.56
CA PHE A 180 3.21 0.98 7.42
C PHE A 180 4.02 -0.25 7.02
N THR A 181 5.33 -0.21 7.27
CA THR A 181 6.25 -1.33 6.97
C THR A 181 5.81 -2.63 7.63
N VAL A 182 5.28 -2.56 8.85
CA VAL A 182 4.75 -3.72 9.60
C VAL A 182 3.54 -4.38 8.94
N ASN A 183 2.84 -3.67 8.07
CA ASN A 183 1.73 -4.17 7.24
C ASN A 183 2.13 -4.37 5.77
N ALA A 184 3.39 -4.05 5.42
CA ALA A 184 3.98 -4.20 4.09
C ALA A 184 4.81 -5.49 3.97
N MET A 185 4.37 -6.54 4.64
CA MET A 185 4.93 -7.89 4.60
C MET A 185 3.93 -8.86 3.98
N ALA A 186 4.42 -9.87 3.29
CA ALA A 186 3.60 -10.92 2.70
C ALA A 186 4.18 -12.31 2.94
N LEU A 187 3.32 -13.32 2.85
CA LEU A 187 3.69 -14.74 2.82
C LEU A 187 3.16 -15.35 1.52
N ARG A 188 4.07 -15.71 0.60
CA ARG A 188 3.69 -16.36 -0.66
C ARG A 188 3.04 -17.72 -0.40
N LEU A 189 1.89 -17.96 -1.01
CA LEU A 189 1.19 -19.23 -0.93
C LEU A 189 1.57 -20.11 -2.13
N PRO A 190 1.63 -21.44 -1.96
CA PRO A 190 1.28 -22.20 -0.73
C PRO A 190 2.41 -22.31 0.30
N ASP A 191 3.66 -21.96 -0.04
CA ASP A 191 4.87 -22.32 0.71
C ASP A 191 5.12 -21.46 1.95
N LEU A 192 4.37 -20.36 2.14
CA LEU A 192 4.52 -19.39 3.24
C LEU A 192 5.92 -18.76 3.28
N GLU A 193 6.48 -18.42 2.12
CA GLU A 193 7.76 -17.72 2.02
C GLU A 193 7.56 -16.23 2.33
N LEU A 194 8.35 -15.68 3.26
CA LEU A 194 8.28 -14.27 3.65
C LEU A 194 8.85 -13.36 2.55
N VAL A 195 8.08 -12.33 2.21
CA VAL A 195 8.48 -11.20 1.37
C VAL A 195 8.36 -9.93 2.19
N ASP A 196 9.49 -9.28 2.46
CA ASP A 196 9.58 -8.08 3.31
C ASP A 196 10.51 -7.03 2.68
N PRO A 197 10.07 -6.35 1.61
CA PRO A 197 10.88 -5.38 0.89
C PRO A 197 11.16 -4.11 1.69
N CYS A 198 10.33 -3.82 2.70
CA CYS A 198 10.38 -2.57 3.46
C CYS A 198 11.01 -2.71 4.86
N GLY A 199 11.47 -3.92 5.23
CA GLY A 199 12.04 -4.17 6.55
C GLY A 199 11.02 -4.17 7.69
N GLY A 200 9.77 -4.49 7.41
CA GLY A 200 8.66 -4.49 8.36
C GLY A 200 8.87 -5.41 9.54
N LEU A 201 9.51 -6.56 9.35
CA LEU A 201 9.84 -7.47 10.45
C LEU A 201 10.86 -6.87 11.43
N ALA A 202 11.80 -6.07 10.94
CA ALA A 202 12.76 -5.37 11.80
C ALA A 202 12.06 -4.26 12.60
N ASP A 203 11.20 -3.49 11.95
CA ASP A 203 10.41 -2.43 12.60
C ASP A 203 9.42 -3.02 13.62
N LEU A 204 8.78 -4.14 13.30
CA LEU A 204 7.86 -4.84 14.22
C LEU A 204 8.59 -5.26 15.52
N ARG A 205 9.80 -5.83 15.39
CA ARG A 205 10.63 -6.22 16.54
C ARG A 205 11.11 -5.03 17.36
N ALA A 206 11.35 -3.91 16.70
CA ALA A 206 11.80 -2.67 17.36
C ALA A 206 10.64 -1.87 17.97
N GLY A 207 9.38 -2.24 17.71
CA GLY A 207 8.21 -1.48 18.13
C GLY A 207 8.11 -0.12 17.41
N VAL A 208 8.55 -0.05 16.15
CA VAL A 208 8.59 1.17 15.35
C VAL A 208 7.49 1.14 14.30
N LEU A 209 6.72 2.21 14.20
CA LEU A 209 5.84 2.46 13.06
C LEU A 209 6.56 3.37 12.06
N ARG A 210 6.75 2.86 10.85
CA ARG A 210 7.39 3.54 9.73
C ARG A 210 6.57 3.34 8.47
N THR A 211 6.45 4.37 7.64
CA THR A 211 5.85 4.26 6.31
C THR A 211 6.87 3.70 5.32
N PRO A 212 6.46 2.84 4.35
CA PRO A 212 7.35 2.33 3.29
C PRO A 212 7.96 3.46 2.44
N ALA A 213 7.14 4.41 2.03
CA ALA A 213 7.57 5.68 1.47
C ALA A 213 7.93 6.68 2.59
N GLY A 214 8.51 7.84 2.25
CA GLY A 214 8.73 8.89 3.25
C GLY A 214 7.41 9.34 3.90
N ALA A 215 7.44 9.67 5.20
CA ALA A 215 6.23 9.99 5.97
C ALA A 215 5.42 11.14 5.36
N VAL A 216 6.09 12.19 4.88
CA VAL A 216 5.43 13.33 4.23
C VAL A 216 4.63 12.86 3.02
N GLN A 217 5.27 12.12 2.10
CA GLN A 217 4.58 11.58 0.91
C GLN A 217 3.41 10.67 1.30
N SER A 218 3.63 9.75 2.22
CA SER A 218 2.61 8.76 2.62
C SER A 218 1.36 9.41 3.24
N PHE A 219 1.52 10.48 4.01
CA PHE A 219 0.41 11.19 4.65
C PHE A 219 -0.23 12.24 3.75
N ASP A 220 0.51 12.76 2.78
CA ASP A 220 -0.07 13.60 1.71
C ASP A 220 -0.94 12.76 0.77
N ASP A 221 -0.53 11.52 0.47
CA ASP A 221 -1.29 10.58 -0.37
C ASP A 221 -2.59 10.13 0.31
N ASP A 222 -2.53 9.79 1.60
CA ASP A 222 -3.69 9.40 2.39
C ASP A 222 -3.59 9.88 3.84
N PRO A 223 -4.22 11.04 4.18
CA PRO A 223 -4.23 11.57 5.54
C PRO A 223 -4.89 10.65 6.59
N LEU A 224 -5.72 9.69 6.17
CA LEU A 224 -6.37 8.74 7.10
C LEU A 224 -5.36 7.77 7.73
N ARG A 225 -4.18 7.62 7.15
CA ARG A 225 -3.08 6.80 7.74
C ARG A 225 -2.59 7.34 9.09
N ILE A 226 -2.93 8.59 9.45
CA ILE A 226 -2.56 9.20 10.74
C ILE A 226 -3.49 8.75 11.88
N MET A 227 -4.69 8.30 11.56
CA MET A 227 -5.73 7.91 12.54
C MET A 227 -5.63 6.45 12.92
#